data_ee71f7e45519cec6718d9e41ae3e5456
#
_entry.id   ee71f7e45519cec6718d9e41ae3e5456
#
_cell.length_a   1.000
_cell.length_b   1.000
_cell.length_c   1.000
_cell.angle_alpha   90.00
_cell.angle_beta   90.00
_cell.angle_gamma   90.00
#
_symmetry.space_group_name_H-M   'P 1'
#
loop_
_entity.id
_entity.type
_entity.pdbx_description
1 polymer ?
#
loop_
_entity_poly.entity_id
_entity_poly.type
_entity_poly.pdbx_seq_one_letter_code
_entity_poly.pdbx_strand_id
1 'polypeptide(L)'
;DSLHKVNDSLFAEIAKDDAEIDSLDLVAVELQYKVDHQKAKVKTIVEYIEIEKNSIDAYSDPELVTSFNNRYPADTITNPLLVAQPVLVSAAKDLVELDGAKQIIVLKDSSITTLESKVTVKDSIIGKYANKELNYKNIILNKDKEITGWEGQYQKLELQYNKLKVKSKFQRIGSYVVIGGLAYLMLVK
;
A
#
# COMPACT_ATOMS: atom_id res chain seq x y z
N ASP A 1 16.28 25.77 -16.83
CA ASP A 1 16.89 25.61 -15.50
C ASP A 1 15.89 25.50 -14.34
N SER A 2 14.86 26.34 -14.28
CA SER A 2 13.88 26.34 -13.16
C SER A 2 12.99 25.09 -13.16
N LEU A 3 12.40 24.74 -14.31
CA LEU A 3 11.51 23.57 -14.42
C LEU A 3 12.24 22.25 -14.22
N HIS A 4 13.50 22.16 -14.66
CA HIS A 4 14.34 20.98 -14.44
C HIS A 4 14.57 20.73 -12.95
N LYS A 5 14.95 21.75 -12.18
CA LYS A 5 15.10 21.65 -10.73
C LYS A 5 13.81 21.24 -10.01
N VAL A 6 12.67 21.77 -10.47
CA VAL A 6 11.35 21.37 -9.92
C VAL A 6 11.09 19.89 -10.21
N ASN A 7 11.34 19.43 -11.41
CA ASN A 7 11.17 18.02 -11.76
C ASN A 7 12.11 17.10 -10.96
N ASP A 8 13.36 17.50 -10.75
CA ASP A 8 14.32 16.75 -9.92
C ASP A 8 13.81 16.62 -8.46
N SER A 9 13.23 17.70 -7.89
CA SER A 9 12.60 17.66 -6.58
C SER A 9 11.41 16.70 -6.54
N LEU A 10 10.54 16.72 -7.56
CA LEU A 10 9.40 15.82 -7.66
C LEU A 10 9.83 14.35 -7.79
N PHE A 11 10.89 14.07 -8.54
CA PHE A 11 11.46 12.72 -8.61
C PHE A 11 12.05 12.26 -7.27
N ALA A 12 12.69 13.14 -6.52
CA ALA A 12 13.18 12.83 -5.18
C ALA A 12 12.03 12.51 -4.20
N GLU A 13 10.92 13.25 -4.27
CA GLU A 13 9.71 12.96 -3.49
C GLU A 13 9.09 11.61 -3.87
N ILE A 14 9.00 11.30 -5.16
CA ILE A 14 8.51 10.00 -5.64
C ILE A 14 9.39 8.87 -5.10
N ALA A 15 10.72 9.01 -5.16
CA ALA A 15 11.63 8.00 -4.63
C ALA A 15 11.49 7.82 -3.11
N LYS A 16 11.22 8.90 -2.37
CA LYS A 16 10.93 8.83 -0.93
C LYS A 16 9.61 8.09 -0.67
N ASP A 17 8.55 8.42 -1.42
CA ASP A 17 7.26 7.73 -1.30
C ASP A 17 7.38 6.24 -1.65
N ASP A 18 8.22 5.85 -2.62
CA ASP A 18 8.51 4.44 -2.93
C ASP A 18 9.15 3.72 -1.74
N ALA A 19 10.18 4.29 -1.14
CA ALA A 19 10.84 3.70 0.03
C ALA A 19 9.87 3.56 1.24
N GLU A 20 8.98 4.54 1.43
CA GLU A 20 7.96 4.48 2.48
C GLU A 20 6.90 3.41 2.18
N ILE A 21 6.47 3.24 0.92
CA ILE A 21 5.56 2.18 0.48
C ILE A 21 6.17 0.81 0.74
N ASP A 22 7.43 0.59 0.36
CA ASP A 22 8.13 -0.68 0.59
C ASP A 22 8.19 -1.02 2.09
N SER A 23 8.48 -0.02 2.95
CA SER A 23 8.47 -0.19 4.40
C SER A 23 7.09 -0.55 4.94
N LEU A 24 6.04 0.14 4.47
CA LEU A 24 4.65 -0.13 4.88
C LEU A 24 4.16 -1.49 4.38
N ASP A 25 4.58 -1.95 3.21
CA ASP A 25 4.25 -3.28 2.72
C ASP A 25 4.87 -4.39 3.60
N LEU A 26 6.08 -4.22 4.08
CA LEU A 26 6.68 -5.14 5.06
C LEU A 26 5.86 -5.20 6.35
N VAL A 27 5.41 -4.05 6.87
CA VAL A 27 4.52 -4.01 8.04
C VAL A 27 3.19 -4.72 7.76
N ALA A 28 2.60 -4.55 6.59
CA ALA A 28 1.36 -5.22 6.21
C ALA A 28 1.53 -6.74 6.12
N VAL A 29 2.69 -7.24 5.67
CA VAL A 29 3.03 -8.67 5.65
C VAL A 29 3.18 -9.21 7.08
N GLU A 30 3.86 -8.49 7.97
CA GLU A 30 4.00 -8.89 9.38
C GLU A 30 2.62 -8.96 10.08
N LEU A 31 1.75 -7.98 9.85
CA LEU A 31 0.39 -7.99 10.39
C LEU A 31 -0.42 -9.18 9.85
N GLN A 32 -0.26 -9.54 8.58
CA GLN A 32 -0.90 -10.73 8.03
C GLN A 32 -0.43 -12.00 8.72
N TYR A 33 0.88 -12.13 8.95
CA TYR A 33 1.44 -13.28 9.67
C TYR A 33 0.85 -13.41 11.09
N LYS A 34 0.68 -12.29 11.81
CA LYS A 34 0.05 -12.28 13.13
C LYS A 34 -1.40 -12.80 13.09
N VAL A 35 -2.18 -12.36 12.10
CA VAL A 35 -3.56 -12.83 11.89
C VAL A 35 -3.60 -14.33 11.61
N ASP A 36 -2.72 -14.83 10.76
CA ASP A 36 -2.69 -16.26 10.40
C ASP A 36 -2.26 -17.13 11.57
N HIS A 37 -1.33 -16.64 12.39
CA HIS A 37 -0.94 -17.31 13.64
C HIS A 37 -2.11 -17.37 14.66
N GLN A 38 -2.89 -16.29 14.78
CA GLN A 38 -4.08 -16.28 15.64
C GLN A 38 -5.14 -17.26 15.13
N LYS A 39 -5.38 -17.34 13.83
CA LYS A 39 -6.29 -18.34 13.22
C LYS A 39 -5.83 -19.77 13.52
N ALA A 40 -4.55 -20.04 13.42
CA ALA A 40 -4.00 -21.36 13.76
C ALA A 40 -4.25 -21.70 15.22
N LYS A 41 -4.06 -20.75 16.16
CA LYS A 41 -4.37 -20.95 17.59
C LYS A 41 -5.86 -21.24 17.83
N VAL A 42 -6.75 -20.51 17.15
CA VAL A 42 -8.21 -20.76 17.24
C VAL A 42 -8.51 -22.19 16.81
N LYS A 43 -7.92 -22.66 15.71
CA LYS A 43 -8.11 -24.04 15.24
C LYS A 43 -7.65 -25.07 16.29
N THR A 44 -6.49 -24.87 16.90
CA THR A 44 -5.98 -25.74 17.96
C THR A 44 -6.92 -25.77 19.19
N ILE A 45 -7.49 -24.63 19.58
CA ILE A 45 -8.46 -24.57 20.68
C ILE A 45 -9.73 -25.35 20.33
N VAL A 46 -10.23 -25.24 19.13
CA VAL A 46 -11.41 -25.99 18.66
C VAL A 46 -11.13 -27.51 18.72
N GLU A 47 -9.99 -27.95 18.21
CA GLU A 47 -9.58 -29.35 18.26
C GLU A 47 -9.45 -29.84 19.72
N TYR A 48 -8.89 -29.01 20.61
CA TYR A 48 -8.80 -29.35 22.04
C TYR A 48 -10.18 -29.49 22.69
N ILE A 49 -11.12 -28.58 22.41
CA ILE A 49 -12.50 -28.65 22.90
C ILE A 49 -13.16 -29.98 22.49
N GLU A 50 -13.02 -30.39 21.24
CA GLU A 50 -13.59 -31.64 20.74
C GLU A 50 -12.99 -32.87 21.45
N ILE A 51 -11.67 -32.90 21.63
CA ILE A 51 -10.97 -33.99 22.35
C ILE A 51 -11.47 -34.06 23.81
N GLU A 52 -11.52 -32.92 24.48
CA GLU A 52 -11.92 -32.83 25.90
C GLU A 52 -13.39 -33.26 26.07
N LYS A 53 -14.30 -32.82 25.20
CA LYS A 53 -15.72 -33.24 25.21
C LYS A 53 -15.87 -34.76 25.02
N ASN A 54 -15.10 -35.36 24.15
CA ASN A 54 -15.12 -36.79 23.94
C ASN A 54 -14.55 -37.55 25.15
N SER A 55 -13.58 -36.98 25.86
CA SER A 55 -13.06 -37.62 27.09
C SER A 55 -14.05 -37.59 28.24
N ILE A 56 -14.89 -36.53 28.35
CA ILE A 56 -15.93 -36.40 29.38
C ILE A 56 -16.94 -37.53 29.31
N ASP A 57 -17.23 -38.09 28.13
CA ASP A 57 -18.16 -39.23 27.98
C ASP A 57 -17.66 -40.48 28.71
N ALA A 58 -16.37 -40.61 28.96
CA ALA A 58 -15.78 -41.72 29.69
C ALA A 58 -15.61 -41.47 31.19
N TYR A 59 -15.92 -40.26 31.70
CA TYR A 59 -15.73 -39.93 33.10
C TYR A 59 -16.77 -40.63 34.00
N SER A 60 -16.32 -41.11 35.13
CA SER A 60 -17.20 -41.57 36.23
C SER A 60 -17.84 -40.37 36.94
N ASP A 61 -18.94 -40.62 37.65
CA ASP A 61 -19.64 -39.59 38.46
C ASP A 61 -18.68 -38.85 39.41
N PRO A 62 -17.78 -39.51 40.17
CA PRO A 62 -16.80 -38.79 41.00
C PRO A 62 -15.86 -37.87 40.23
N GLU A 63 -15.44 -38.27 39.01
CA GLU A 63 -14.53 -37.45 38.17
C GLU A 63 -15.30 -36.22 37.66
N LEU A 64 -16.54 -36.38 37.22
CA LEU A 64 -17.41 -35.29 36.79
C LEU A 64 -17.63 -34.27 37.92
N VAL A 65 -17.98 -34.75 39.13
CA VAL A 65 -18.15 -33.92 40.31
C VAL A 65 -16.87 -33.20 40.69
N THR A 66 -15.73 -33.88 40.65
CA THR A 66 -14.43 -33.27 40.93
C THR A 66 -14.09 -32.18 39.91
N SER A 67 -14.33 -32.41 38.62
CA SER A 67 -14.12 -31.42 37.57
C SER A 67 -15.00 -30.20 37.79
N PHE A 68 -16.27 -30.39 38.11
CA PHE A 68 -17.19 -29.30 38.41
C PHE A 68 -16.79 -28.49 39.66
N ASN A 69 -16.50 -29.17 40.76
CA ASN A 69 -16.12 -28.52 42.01
C ASN A 69 -14.83 -27.75 41.95
N ASN A 70 -13.85 -28.24 41.18
CA ASN A 70 -12.61 -27.51 40.92
C ASN A 70 -12.85 -26.20 40.18
N ARG A 71 -13.88 -26.16 39.37
CA ARG A 71 -14.21 -25.00 38.57
C ARG A 71 -15.10 -23.99 39.30
N TYR A 72 -15.97 -24.49 40.17
CA TYR A 72 -16.91 -23.71 41.00
C TYR A 72 -16.74 -24.02 42.47
N PRO A 73 -15.66 -23.57 43.09
CA PRO A 73 -15.39 -23.89 44.51
C PRO A 73 -16.39 -23.28 45.47
N ALA A 74 -17.15 -22.25 45.02
CA ALA A 74 -18.24 -21.65 45.84
C ALA A 74 -19.55 -22.45 45.78
N ASP A 75 -19.76 -23.24 44.70
CA ASP A 75 -21.03 -23.97 44.42
C ASP A 75 -20.77 -25.47 44.32
N THR A 76 -20.06 -26.04 45.31
CA THR A 76 -19.63 -27.45 45.30
C THR A 76 -20.81 -28.41 45.36
N ILE A 77 -20.77 -29.43 44.50
CA ILE A 77 -21.70 -30.57 44.56
C ILE A 77 -21.23 -31.49 45.70
N THR A 78 -21.98 -31.51 46.79
CA THR A 78 -21.64 -32.34 47.96
C THR A 78 -22.28 -33.72 47.93
N ASN A 79 -23.36 -33.90 47.18
CA ASN A 79 -24.06 -35.19 47.04
C ASN A 79 -24.36 -35.47 45.53
N PRO A 80 -23.45 -36.22 44.86
CA PRO A 80 -23.61 -36.54 43.45
C PRO A 80 -24.82 -37.41 43.12
N LEU A 81 -25.34 -38.15 44.10
CA LEU A 81 -26.53 -39.00 43.88
C LEU A 81 -27.82 -38.20 43.65
N LEU A 82 -27.84 -36.89 43.89
CA LEU A 82 -28.99 -36.02 43.65
C LEU A 82 -29.01 -35.43 42.20
N VAL A 83 -27.96 -35.63 41.44
CA VAL A 83 -27.87 -35.11 40.06
C VAL A 83 -27.74 -36.30 39.11
N ALA A 84 -28.62 -36.39 38.11
CA ALA A 84 -28.55 -37.44 37.13
C ALA A 84 -27.25 -37.32 36.29
N GLN A 85 -26.53 -38.43 36.09
CA GLN A 85 -25.28 -38.50 35.34
C GLN A 85 -25.34 -37.78 33.96
N PRO A 86 -26.39 -37.94 33.16
CA PRO A 86 -26.47 -37.20 31.87
C PRO A 86 -26.43 -35.68 32.01
N VAL A 87 -26.96 -35.15 33.14
CA VAL A 87 -26.92 -33.70 33.43
C VAL A 87 -25.51 -33.26 33.79
N LEU A 88 -24.78 -34.07 34.58
CA LEU A 88 -23.37 -33.79 34.92
C LEU A 88 -22.48 -33.81 33.66
N VAL A 89 -22.67 -34.79 32.80
CA VAL A 89 -21.97 -34.90 31.51
C VAL A 89 -22.25 -33.68 30.64
N SER A 90 -23.53 -33.31 30.49
CA SER A 90 -23.90 -32.15 29.68
C SER A 90 -23.30 -30.86 30.25
N ALA A 91 -23.43 -30.64 31.56
CA ALA A 91 -22.87 -29.46 32.22
C ALA A 91 -21.33 -29.39 32.08
N ALA A 92 -20.63 -30.50 32.23
CA ALA A 92 -19.17 -30.55 32.02
C ALA A 92 -18.76 -30.19 30.60
N LYS A 93 -19.46 -30.70 29.58
CA LYS A 93 -19.25 -30.36 28.17
C LYS A 93 -19.51 -28.89 27.89
N ASP A 94 -20.60 -28.35 28.38
CA ASP A 94 -20.96 -26.94 28.22
C ASP A 94 -19.89 -26.01 28.82
N LEU A 95 -19.33 -26.42 29.96
CA LEU A 95 -18.23 -25.68 30.60
C LEU A 95 -16.96 -25.66 29.79
N VAL A 96 -16.58 -26.78 29.19
CA VAL A 96 -15.42 -26.85 28.30
C VAL A 96 -15.65 -25.96 27.06
N GLU A 97 -16.85 -26.01 26.47
CA GLU A 97 -17.21 -25.13 25.35
C GLU A 97 -17.16 -23.65 25.74
N LEU A 98 -17.70 -23.30 26.92
CA LEU A 98 -17.71 -21.91 27.41
C LEU A 98 -16.29 -21.36 27.58
N ASP A 99 -15.36 -22.13 28.13
CA ASP A 99 -13.99 -21.68 28.33
C ASP A 99 -13.22 -21.59 27.01
N GLY A 100 -13.43 -22.55 26.12
CA GLY A 100 -12.91 -22.48 24.78
C GLY A 100 -13.44 -21.27 24.01
N ALA A 101 -14.77 -21.02 24.10
CA ALA A 101 -15.40 -19.85 23.49
C ALA A 101 -14.82 -18.53 23.99
N LYS A 102 -14.57 -18.41 25.33
CA LYS A 102 -13.93 -17.22 25.91
C LYS A 102 -12.53 -16.99 25.33
N GLN A 103 -11.72 -18.05 25.21
CA GLN A 103 -10.38 -17.95 24.61
C GLN A 103 -10.43 -17.58 23.11
N ILE A 104 -11.38 -18.16 22.38
CA ILE A 104 -11.60 -17.84 20.96
C ILE A 104 -12.01 -16.38 20.78
N ILE A 105 -12.91 -15.85 21.65
CA ILE A 105 -13.31 -14.44 21.59
C ILE A 105 -12.10 -13.52 21.75
N VAL A 106 -11.27 -13.73 22.76
CA VAL A 106 -10.05 -12.93 22.98
C VAL A 106 -9.11 -12.95 21.76
N LEU A 107 -8.92 -14.14 21.15
CA LEU A 107 -8.09 -14.26 19.94
C LEU A 107 -8.73 -13.56 18.75
N LYS A 108 -10.04 -13.65 18.57
CA LYS A 108 -10.77 -12.97 17.50
C LYS A 108 -10.72 -11.45 17.66
N ASP A 109 -10.90 -10.93 18.88
CA ASP A 109 -10.79 -9.49 19.16
C ASP A 109 -9.38 -8.98 18.85
N SER A 110 -8.35 -9.73 19.25
CA SER A 110 -6.96 -9.42 18.88
C SER A 110 -6.75 -9.47 17.37
N SER A 111 -7.39 -10.41 16.66
CA SER A 111 -7.32 -10.49 15.18
C SER A 111 -8.00 -9.30 14.52
N ILE A 112 -9.14 -8.85 15.05
CA ILE A 112 -9.85 -7.66 14.57
C ILE A 112 -8.95 -6.44 14.70
N THR A 113 -8.38 -6.18 15.86
CA THR A 113 -7.45 -5.06 16.08
C THR A 113 -6.25 -5.09 15.14
N THR A 114 -5.70 -6.29 14.88
CA THR A 114 -4.59 -6.47 13.93
C THR A 114 -5.03 -6.17 12.49
N LEU A 115 -6.23 -6.57 12.10
CA LEU A 115 -6.78 -6.28 10.77
C LEU A 115 -7.08 -4.79 10.59
N GLU A 116 -7.60 -4.11 11.61
CA GLU A 116 -7.80 -2.66 11.60
C GLU A 116 -6.48 -1.92 11.40
N SER A 117 -5.43 -2.35 12.11
CA SER A 117 -4.08 -1.81 11.92
C SER A 117 -3.59 -2.03 10.48
N LYS A 118 -3.85 -3.21 9.89
CA LYS A 118 -3.50 -3.51 8.50
C LYS A 118 -4.25 -2.63 7.51
N VAL A 119 -5.54 -2.35 7.75
CA VAL A 119 -6.32 -1.42 6.93
C VAL A 119 -5.69 -0.04 6.97
N THR A 120 -5.35 0.48 8.15
CA THR A 120 -4.70 1.79 8.30
C THR A 120 -3.38 1.87 7.53
N VAL A 121 -2.57 0.81 7.56
CA VAL A 121 -1.33 0.73 6.79
C VAL A 121 -1.61 0.77 5.28
N LYS A 122 -2.60 0.01 4.80
CA LYS A 122 -2.98 0.00 3.38
C LYS A 122 -3.56 1.35 2.92
N ASP A 123 -4.33 2.03 3.75
CA ASP A 123 -4.81 3.39 3.46
C ASP A 123 -3.65 4.39 3.32
N SER A 124 -2.63 4.26 4.17
CA SER A 124 -1.40 5.05 4.05
C SER A 124 -0.66 4.80 2.73
N ILE A 125 -0.56 3.54 2.30
CA ILE A 125 0.03 3.17 1.00
C ILE A 125 -0.77 3.78 -0.16
N ILE A 126 -2.10 3.71 -0.12
CA ILE A 126 -2.98 4.33 -1.12
C ILE A 126 -2.75 5.84 -1.20
N GLY A 127 -2.63 6.51 -0.05
CA GLY A 127 -2.30 7.94 0.02
C GLY A 127 -0.96 8.26 -0.66
N LYS A 128 0.07 7.43 -0.45
CA LYS A 128 1.38 7.58 -1.11
C LYS A 128 1.29 7.42 -2.63
N TYR A 129 0.54 6.43 -3.12
CA TYR A 129 0.31 6.28 -4.56
C TYR A 129 -0.42 7.48 -5.16
N ALA A 130 -1.41 8.05 -4.46
CA ALA A 130 -2.09 9.25 -4.91
C ALA A 130 -1.13 10.46 -5.02
N ASN A 131 -0.23 10.63 -4.07
CA ASN A 131 0.80 11.66 -4.12
C ASN A 131 1.75 11.46 -5.32
N LYS A 132 2.21 10.23 -5.55
CA LYS A 132 3.05 9.89 -6.72
C LYS A 132 2.35 10.22 -8.03
N GLU A 133 1.06 9.87 -8.16
CA GLU A 133 0.28 10.19 -9.35
C GLU A 133 0.22 11.71 -9.59
N LEU A 134 -0.01 12.49 -8.53
CA LEU A 134 0.00 13.96 -8.61
C LEU A 134 1.37 14.50 -9.05
N ASN A 135 2.44 13.97 -8.48
CA ASN A 135 3.80 14.37 -8.81
C ASN A 135 4.15 14.04 -10.28
N TYR A 136 3.77 12.87 -10.78
CA TYR A 136 3.93 12.53 -12.20
C TYR A 136 3.12 13.45 -13.12
N LYS A 137 1.88 13.79 -12.77
CA LYS A 137 1.08 14.77 -13.52
C LYS A 137 1.78 16.14 -13.60
N ASN A 138 2.35 16.59 -12.49
CA ASN A 138 3.09 17.85 -12.44
C ASN A 138 4.37 17.81 -13.31
N ILE A 139 5.09 16.68 -13.30
CA ILE A 139 6.26 16.47 -14.16
C ILE A 139 5.86 16.55 -15.64
N ILE A 140 4.77 15.88 -16.03
CA ILE A 140 4.25 15.92 -17.41
C ILE A 140 3.91 17.36 -17.81
N LEU A 141 3.16 18.09 -16.98
CA LEU A 141 2.83 19.48 -17.24
C LEU A 141 4.08 20.40 -17.40
N ASN A 142 5.10 20.14 -16.60
CA ASN A 142 6.36 20.88 -16.70
C ASN A 142 7.10 20.54 -18.00
N LYS A 143 7.11 19.27 -18.41
CA LYS A 143 7.70 18.84 -19.69
C LYS A 143 6.95 19.44 -20.88
N ASP A 144 5.64 19.51 -20.85
CA ASP A 144 4.84 20.16 -21.90
C ASP A 144 5.19 21.67 -22.03
N LYS A 145 5.39 22.34 -20.88
CA LYS A 145 5.87 23.75 -20.88
C LYS A 145 7.27 23.88 -21.48
N GLU A 146 8.18 22.96 -21.17
CA GLU A 146 9.51 22.93 -21.75
C GLU A 146 9.44 22.76 -23.27
N ILE A 147 8.65 21.80 -23.78
CA ILE A 147 8.44 21.54 -25.20
C ILE A 147 7.89 22.80 -25.89
N THR A 148 6.83 23.40 -25.35
CA THR A 148 6.26 24.65 -25.90
C THR A 148 7.29 25.78 -25.94
N GLY A 149 8.14 25.87 -24.92
CA GLY A 149 9.24 26.82 -24.87
C GLY A 149 10.27 26.60 -26.00
N TRP A 150 10.67 25.35 -26.24
CA TRP A 150 11.57 24.97 -27.31
C TRP A 150 10.97 25.22 -28.71
N GLU A 151 9.70 24.88 -28.90
CA GLU A 151 8.98 25.18 -30.17
C GLU A 151 8.96 26.68 -30.48
N GLY A 152 8.68 27.50 -29.47
CA GLY A 152 8.72 28.96 -29.62
C GLY A 152 10.12 29.50 -29.95
N GLN A 153 11.17 28.92 -29.38
CA GLN A 153 12.56 29.26 -29.72
C GLN A 153 12.91 28.82 -31.13
N TYR A 154 12.51 27.62 -31.53
CA TYR A 154 12.73 27.11 -32.89
C TYR A 154 12.08 27.98 -33.94
N GLN A 155 10.83 28.37 -33.74
CA GLN A 155 10.12 29.29 -34.66
C GLN A 155 10.84 30.64 -34.79
N LYS A 156 11.31 31.20 -33.69
CA LYS A 156 12.08 32.45 -33.71
C LYS A 156 13.42 32.29 -34.52
N LEU A 157 14.10 31.19 -34.30
CA LEU A 157 15.36 30.87 -34.99
C LEU A 157 15.11 30.68 -36.48
N GLU A 158 14.07 29.99 -36.88
CA GLU A 158 13.65 29.80 -38.26
C GLU A 158 13.35 31.13 -38.96
N LEU A 159 12.59 32.02 -38.29
CA LEU A 159 12.33 33.38 -38.82
C LEU A 159 13.64 34.17 -38.98
N GLN A 160 14.57 34.08 -38.05
CA GLN A 160 15.88 34.75 -38.17
C GLN A 160 16.70 34.17 -39.32
N TYR A 161 16.73 32.85 -39.45
CA TYR A 161 17.41 32.16 -40.53
C TYR A 161 16.84 32.60 -41.90
N ASN A 162 15.53 32.61 -42.04
CA ASN A 162 14.89 33.05 -43.30
C ASN A 162 15.18 34.51 -43.62
N LYS A 163 15.19 35.41 -42.64
CA LYS A 163 15.59 36.81 -42.81
C LYS A 163 17.04 36.94 -43.28
N LEU A 164 17.99 36.18 -42.67
CA LEU A 164 19.39 36.18 -43.06
C LEU A 164 19.59 35.60 -44.45
N LYS A 165 18.87 34.53 -44.79
CA LYS A 165 18.90 33.93 -46.14
C LYS A 165 18.44 34.91 -47.22
N VAL A 166 17.38 35.66 -46.96
CA VAL A 166 16.90 36.70 -47.87
C VAL A 166 17.92 37.83 -47.98
N LYS A 167 18.42 38.34 -46.85
CA LYS A 167 19.46 39.39 -46.83
C LYS A 167 20.72 38.97 -47.61
N SER A 168 21.21 37.74 -47.43
CA SER A 168 22.35 37.19 -48.14
C SER A 168 22.10 37.11 -49.66
N LYS A 169 20.89 36.73 -50.08
CA LYS A 169 20.53 36.75 -51.52
C LYS A 169 20.59 38.15 -52.11
N PHE A 170 20.02 39.15 -51.41
CA PHE A 170 20.08 40.53 -51.85
C PHE A 170 21.49 41.10 -51.90
N GLN A 171 22.35 40.76 -50.92
CA GLN A 171 23.74 41.18 -50.93
C GLN A 171 24.50 40.59 -52.09
N ARG A 172 24.28 39.28 -52.45
CA ARG A 172 24.90 38.66 -53.65
C ARG A 172 24.43 39.34 -54.94
N ILE A 173 23.14 39.60 -55.08
CA ILE A 173 22.60 40.28 -56.28
C ILE A 173 23.17 41.70 -56.39
N GLY A 174 23.20 42.45 -55.29
CA GLY A 174 23.82 43.77 -55.24
C GLY A 174 25.31 43.76 -55.64
N SER A 175 26.08 42.76 -55.15
CA SER A 175 27.49 42.59 -55.53
C SER A 175 27.66 42.34 -57.04
N TYR A 176 26.80 41.49 -57.62
CA TYR A 176 26.85 41.22 -59.08
C TYR A 176 26.50 42.43 -59.91
N VAL A 177 25.52 43.25 -59.48
CA VAL A 177 25.13 44.51 -60.15
C VAL A 177 26.27 45.53 -60.10
N VAL A 178 26.96 45.66 -58.97
CA VAL A 178 28.11 46.57 -58.82
C VAL A 178 29.29 46.10 -59.65
N ILE A 179 29.59 44.82 -59.63
CA ILE A 179 30.74 44.25 -60.42
C ILE A 179 30.43 44.37 -61.93
N GLY A 180 29.21 44.04 -62.36
CA GLY A 180 28.77 44.15 -63.73
C GLY A 180 28.76 45.60 -64.24
N GLY A 181 28.34 46.54 -63.43
CA GLY A 181 28.32 47.96 -63.68
C GLY A 181 29.74 48.52 -63.82
N LEU A 182 30.66 48.13 -63.00
CA LEU A 182 32.08 48.53 -63.08
C LEU A 182 32.78 47.94 -64.35
N ALA A 183 32.49 46.68 -64.68
CA ALA A 183 33.02 46.03 -65.88
C ALA A 183 32.48 46.73 -67.16
N TYR A 184 31.20 47.12 -67.18
CA TYR A 184 30.64 47.87 -68.29
C TYR A 184 31.29 49.24 -68.47
N LEU A 185 31.52 49.98 -67.38
CA LEU A 185 32.17 51.28 -67.40
C LEU A 185 33.68 51.19 -67.91
N MET A 186 34.34 50.06 -67.67
CA MET A 186 35.71 49.83 -68.17
C MET A 186 35.74 49.46 -69.67
N LEU A 187 34.66 48.87 -70.19
CA LEU A 187 34.61 48.45 -71.60
C LEU A 187 34.13 49.56 -72.57
N VAL A 188 33.46 50.58 -72.02
CA VAL A 188 32.91 51.70 -72.78
C VAL A 188 33.87 52.91 -72.84
N LYS A 189 35.06 52.80 -72.25
CA LYS A 189 36.15 53.75 -72.40
C LYS A 189 37.14 53.27 -73.44
#